data_d26ec3794412a496c2157a1d519e0d43
#
_entry.id   d26ec3794412a496c2157a1d519e0d43
#
_cell.length_a   1.000
_cell.length_b   1.000
_cell.length_c   1.000
_cell.angle_alpha   90.00
_cell.angle_beta   90.00
_cell.angle_gamma   90.00
#
_symmetry.space_group_name_H-M   'P 1'
#
loop_
_entity.id
_entity.type
_entity.pdbx_description
1 polymer ?
#
loop_
_entity_poly.entity_id
_entity_poly.type
_entity_poly.pdbx_seq_one_letter_code
_entity_poly.pdbx_strand_id
1 'polypeptide(L)'
;MFQVPPKFETEELAASKWQHIFKIFMYVILSKKRIYQEEMAMFAFMTKRVKSILSPNLILTDMMLKDWFMLNREEVMQRVLTGHEERAIKFHMNHLDEVEDKLTIIRAMQSIAKCDGDLQSDERRLITYVAQQWRYAA
;
A
#
# COMPACT_ATOMS: atom_id res chain seq x y z
N MET A 1 -7.84 15.35 -26.68
CA MET A 1 -6.62 14.78 -26.22
C MET A 1 -6.86 13.98 -24.95
N PHE A 2 -6.29 12.85 -24.91
CA PHE A 2 -6.38 12.05 -23.72
C PHE A 2 -5.66 12.74 -22.56
N GLN A 3 -6.30 12.77 -21.43
CA GLN A 3 -5.76 13.43 -20.27
C GLN A 3 -5.77 12.47 -19.11
N VAL A 4 -4.62 12.01 -18.71
CA VAL A 4 -4.51 11.20 -17.50
C VAL A 4 -4.67 12.11 -16.30
N PRO A 5 -5.09 11.57 -15.16
CA PRO A 5 -5.16 12.36 -13.94
C PRO A 5 -3.80 12.98 -13.69
N PRO A 6 -3.70 14.32 -13.64
CA PRO A 6 -2.38 14.95 -13.61
C PRO A 6 -1.51 14.51 -12.46
N LYS A 7 -2.10 14.22 -11.30
CA LYS A 7 -1.29 13.88 -10.14
C LYS A 7 -0.66 12.51 -10.24
N PHE A 8 -1.29 11.60 -10.97
CA PHE A 8 -0.69 10.29 -11.15
C PHE A 8 0.33 10.29 -12.28
N GLU A 9 0.35 11.36 -13.05
CA GLU A 9 1.30 11.48 -14.15
C GLU A 9 2.45 12.39 -13.81
N THR A 10 2.41 13.03 -12.65
CA THR A 10 3.52 13.87 -12.25
C THR A 10 4.70 13.01 -11.85
N GLU A 11 5.87 13.58 -11.96
CA GLU A 11 7.08 12.87 -11.55
C GLU A 11 7.07 12.51 -10.10
N GLU A 12 6.47 13.35 -9.27
CA GLU A 12 6.40 13.06 -7.84
C GLU A 12 5.72 11.74 -7.58
N LEU A 13 4.73 11.38 -8.40
CA LEU A 13 3.99 10.17 -8.18
C LEU A 13 4.47 9.04 -9.07
N ALA A 14 4.64 9.32 -10.37
CA ALA A 14 4.97 8.27 -11.33
C ALA A 14 6.32 7.63 -11.06
N ALA A 15 7.32 8.44 -10.71
CA ALA A 15 8.65 7.95 -10.42
C ALA A 15 8.90 7.85 -8.93
N SER A 16 7.86 7.98 -8.13
CA SER A 16 8.04 8.18 -6.70
C SER A 16 7.82 6.92 -5.90
N LYS A 17 8.14 7.05 -4.63
CA LYS A 17 7.89 6.00 -3.64
C LYS A 17 6.42 5.66 -3.51
N TRP A 18 5.49 6.54 -3.94
CA TRP A 18 4.07 6.35 -3.66
C TRP A 18 3.47 5.17 -4.40
N GLN A 19 3.94 4.88 -5.62
CA GLN A 19 3.47 3.68 -6.30
C GLN A 19 3.81 2.44 -5.48
N HIS A 20 4.99 2.43 -4.91
CA HIS A 20 5.45 1.27 -4.14
C HIS A 20 4.73 1.17 -2.80
N ILE A 21 4.49 2.31 -2.14
CA ILE A 21 3.74 2.31 -0.90
C ILE A 21 2.31 1.81 -1.13
N PHE A 22 1.65 2.31 -2.19
CA PHE A 22 0.30 1.87 -2.52
C PHE A 22 0.25 0.37 -2.76
N LYS A 23 1.22 -0.16 -3.51
CA LYS A 23 1.24 -1.58 -3.79
C LYS A 23 1.41 -2.41 -2.53
N ILE A 24 2.28 -1.99 -1.63
CA ILE A 24 2.45 -2.71 -0.37
C ILE A 24 1.13 -2.75 0.41
N PHE A 25 0.44 -1.62 0.50
CA PHE A 25 -0.85 -1.59 1.17
C PHE A 25 -1.87 -2.49 0.49
N MET A 26 -1.86 -2.53 -0.85
CA MET A 26 -2.77 -3.40 -1.58
C MET A 26 -2.52 -4.87 -1.28
N TYR A 27 -1.25 -5.27 -1.14
CA TYR A 27 -0.96 -6.66 -0.82
C TYR A 27 -1.52 -7.04 0.54
N VAL A 28 -1.50 -6.12 1.50
CA VAL A 28 -2.11 -6.39 2.80
C VAL A 28 -3.61 -6.61 2.65
N ILE A 29 -4.29 -5.72 1.92
CA ILE A 29 -5.73 -5.83 1.75
C ILE A 29 -6.11 -7.11 1.02
N LEU A 30 -5.43 -7.39 -0.08
CA LEU A 30 -5.82 -8.47 -0.97
C LEU A 30 -5.30 -9.83 -0.50
N SER A 31 -4.49 -9.87 0.54
CA SER A 31 -4.01 -11.14 1.08
C SER A 31 -5.16 -11.99 1.61
N LYS A 32 -6.28 -11.38 1.93
CA LYS A 32 -7.49 -12.11 2.31
C LYS A 32 -8.20 -12.72 1.11
N LYS A 33 -7.74 -12.39 -0.11
CA LYS A 33 -8.32 -12.88 -1.36
C LYS A 33 -9.71 -12.35 -1.60
N ARG A 34 -10.12 -11.32 -0.88
CA ARG A 34 -11.36 -10.59 -1.09
C ARG A 34 -11.21 -9.22 -0.46
N ILE A 35 -12.08 -8.30 -0.89
CA ILE A 35 -12.02 -6.92 -0.42
C ILE A 35 -13.24 -6.64 0.42
N TYR A 36 -13.02 -6.06 1.58
CA TYR A 36 -14.10 -5.51 2.39
C TYR A 36 -14.15 -4.01 2.19
N GLN A 37 -15.35 -3.47 2.24
CA GLN A 37 -15.54 -2.03 2.05
C GLN A 37 -14.79 -1.24 3.12
N GLU A 38 -14.77 -1.77 4.34
CA GLU A 38 -14.06 -1.12 5.44
C GLU A 38 -12.56 -1.02 5.14
N GLU A 39 -12.00 -2.03 4.51
CA GLU A 39 -10.57 -2.01 4.20
C GLU A 39 -10.26 -1.01 3.10
N MET A 40 -11.17 -0.85 2.14
CA MET A 40 -10.99 0.18 1.11
C MET A 40 -10.99 1.57 1.72
N ALA A 41 -11.94 1.82 2.63
CA ALA A 41 -12.01 3.11 3.30
C ALA A 41 -10.75 3.35 4.14
N MET A 42 -10.29 2.33 4.83
CA MET A 42 -9.08 2.45 5.64
C MET A 42 -7.86 2.65 4.77
N PHE A 43 -7.81 1.99 3.61
CA PHE A 43 -6.71 2.19 2.67
C PHE A 43 -6.60 3.67 2.28
N ALA A 44 -7.71 4.28 1.90
CA ALA A 44 -7.71 5.69 1.52
C ALA A 44 -7.32 6.58 2.69
N PHE A 45 -7.89 6.31 3.86
CA PHE A 45 -7.62 7.11 5.04
C PHE A 45 -6.15 7.03 5.45
N MET A 46 -5.61 5.83 5.54
CA MET A 46 -4.23 5.65 5.98
C MET A 46 -3.24 6.13 4.93
N THR A 47 -3.55 5.96 3.65
CA THR A 47 -2.67 6.46 2.60
C THR A 47 -2.56 7.98 2.68
N LYS A 48 -3.68 8.66 2.89
CA LYS A 48 -3.64 10.12 3.01
C LYS A 48 -2.92 10.54 4.28
N ARG A 49 -3.04 9.76 5.35
CA ARG A 49 -2.34 10.07 6.59
C ARG A 49 -0.83 9.93 6.43
N VAL A 50 -0.39 8.84 5.81
CA VAL A 50 1.04 8.63 5.53
C VAL A 50 1.55 9.74 4.61
N LYS A 51 0.76 10.10 3.61
CA LYS A 51 1.11 11.19 2.71
C LYS A 51 1.31 12.50 3.47
N SER A 52 0.48 12.77 4.46
CA SER A 52 0.61 14.00 5.25
C SER A 52 1.95 14.05 5.99
N ILE A 53 2.48 12.90 6.35
CA ILE A 53 3.76 12.83 7.05
C ILE A 53 4.93 12.87 6.07
N LEU A 54 4.85 12.10 5.00
CA LEU A 54 6.00 11.91 4.10
C LEU A 54 6.05 12.91 2.96
N SER A 55 4.90 13.35 2.48
CA SER A 55 4.83 14.24 1.32
C SER A 55 3.63 15.17 1.48
N PRO A 56 3.70 16.12 2.42
CA PRO A 56 2.50 16.92 2.76
C PRO A 56 1.96 17.73 1.59
N ASN A 57 2.78 18.04 0.62
CA ASN A 57 2.33 18.86 -0.52
C ASN A 57 1.73 18.06 -1.66
N LEU A 58 1.79 16.73 -1.59
CA LEU A 58 1.19 15.89 -2.60
C LEU A 58 -0.32 15.88 -2.43
N ILE A 59 -1.05 15.96 -3.52
CA ILE A 59 -2.51 15.96 -3.49
C ILE A 59 -3.02 14.57 -3.84
N LEU A 60 -3.74 13.96 -2.91
CA LEU A 60 -4.37 12.67 -3.12
C LEU A 60 -5.82 12.75 -2.69
N THR A 61 -6.73 12.52 -3.62
CA THR A 61 -8.15 12.48 -3.31
C THR A 61 -8.61 11.04 -3.20
N ASP A 62 -9.76 10.85 -2.56
CA ASP A 62 -10.33 9.50 -2.44
C ASP A 62 -10.59 8.89 -3.81
N MET A 63 -11.05 9.69 -4.76
CA MET A 63 -11.31 9.19 -6.11
C MET A 63 -10.03 8.73 -6.79
N MET A 64 -8.96 9.49 -6.66
CA MET A 64 -7.67 9.11 -7.24
C MET A 64 -7.20 7.77 -6.67
N LEU A 65 -7.33 7.60 -5.36
CA LEU A 65 -6.89 6.38 -4.71
C LEU A 65 -7.76 5.20 -5.12
N LYS A 66 -9.06 5.42 -5.23
CA LYS A 66 -9.97 4.36 -5.64
C LYS A 66 -9.68 3.93 -7.09
N ASP A 67 -9.50 4.90 -7.98
CA ASP A 67 -9.20 4.60 -9.37
C ASP A 67 -7.88 3.86 -9.49
N TRP A 68 -6.89 4.28 -8.76
CA TRP A 68 -5.59 3.63 -8.79
C TRP A 68 -5.68 2.20 -8.26
N PHE A 69 -6.42 2.01 -7.19
CA PHE A 69 -6.62 0.68 -6.62
C PHE A 69 -7.30 -0.24 -7.63
N MET A 70 -8.37 0.22 -8.25
CA MET A 70 -9.09 -0.60 -9.21
C MET A 70 -8.24 -0.93 -10.42
N LEU A 71 -7.41 0.00 -10.85
CA LEU A 71 -6.55 -0.22 -12.00
C LEU A 71 -5.50 -1.30 -11.73
N ASN A 72 -5.01 -1.39 -10.51
CA ASN A 72 -3.92 -2.30 -10.17
C ASN A 72 -4.37 -3.58 -9.47
N ARG A 73 -5.66 -3.69 -9.18
CA ARG A 73 -6.19 -4.78 -8.36
C ARG A 73 -5.90 -6.15 -8.95
N GLU A 74 -6.09 -6.29 -10.24
CA GLU A 74 -5.96 -7.60 -10.85
C GLU A 74 -4.53 -8.11 -10.82
N GLU A 75 -3.59 -7.24 -11.09
CA GLU A 75 -2.18 -7.62 -11.04
C GLU A 75 -1.78 -8.08 -9.65
N VAL A 76 -2.19 -7.32 -8.63
CA VAL A 76 -1.83 -7.66 -7.26
C VAL A 76 -2.49 -8.97 -6.84
N MET A 77 -3.77 -9.13 -7.16
CA MET A 77 -4.49 -10.35 -6.82
C MET A 77 -3.84 -11.57 -7.47
N GLN A 78 -3.40 -11.42 -8.71
CA GLN A 78 -2.76 -12.53 -9.41
C GLN A 78 -1.51 -13.00 -8.67
N ARG A 79 -0.72 -12.06 -8.16
CA ARG A 79 0.48 -12.44 -7.42
C ARG A 79 0.15 -13.07 -6.08
N VAL A 80 -0.92 -12.60 -5.43
CA VAL A 80 -1.36 -13.21 -4.18
C VAL A 80 -1.82 -14.64 -4.43
N LEU A 81 -2.60 -14.86 -5.47
CA LEU A 81 -3.15 -16.18 -5.77
C LEU A 81 -2.06 -17.16 -6.19
N THR A 82 -0.96 -16.69 -6.74
CA THR A 82 0.14 -17.57 -7.15
C THR A 82 1.24 -17.67 -6.09
N GLY A 83 1.03 -17.07 -4.92
CA GLY A 83 1.98 -17.18 -3.82
C GLY A 83 3.23 -16.33 -3.96
N HIS A 84 3.17 -15.27 -4.75
CA HIS A 84 4.34 -14.41 -5.00
C HIS A 84 4.26 -13.08 -4.27
N GLU A 85 3.40 -12.97 -3.26
CA GLU A 85 3.19 -11.68 -2.61
C GLU A 85 4.42 -11.19 -1.84
N GLU A 86 5.17 -12.08 -1.18
CA GLU A 86 6.35 -11.64 -0.45
C GLU A 86 7.44 -11.15 -1.38
N ARG A 87 7.62 -11.84 -2.49
CA ARG A 87 8.60 -11.39 -3.49
C ARG A 87 8.22 -10.04 -4.06
N ALA A 88 6.94 -9.85 -4.36
CA ALA A 88 6.47 -8.59 -4.91
C ALA A 88 6.62 -7.46 -3.88
N ILE A 89 6.31 -7.73 -2.62
CA ILE A 89 6.48 -6.73 -1.57
C ILE A 89 7.95 -6.35 -1.43
N LYS A 90 8.83 -7.34 -1.46
CA LYS A 90 10.27 -7.07 -1.36
C LYS A 90 10.75 -6.17 -2.49
N PHE A 91 10.24 -6.41 -3.70
CA PHE A 91 10.55 -5.55 -4.83
C PHE A 91 10.19 -4.10 -4.54
N HIS A 92 8.99 -3.88 -4.02
CA HIS A 92 8.55 -2.52 -3.72
C HIS A 92 9.34 -1.93 -2.55
N MET A 93 9.65 -2.72 -1.54
CA MET A 93 10.44 -2.25 -0.41
C MET A 93 11.81 -1.77 -0.84
N ASN A 94 12.40 -2.44 -1.83
CA ASN A 94 13.73 -2.05 -2.30
C ASN A 94 13.73 -0.64 -2.90
N HIS A 95 12.58 -0.19 -3.38
CA HIS A 95 12.45 1.16 -3.91
C HIS A 95 12.15 2.18 -2.82
N LEU A 96 12.04 1.74 -1.58
CA LEU A 96 11.73 2.62 -0.45
C LEU A 96 12.89 2.71 0.54
N ASP A 97 14.09 2.30 0.14
CA ASP A 97 15.23 2.28 1.04
C ASP A 97 15.55 3.65 1.61
N GLU A 98 15.29 4.71 0.85
CA GLU A 98 15.60 6.06 1.27
C GLU A 98 14.52 6.72 2.10
N VAL A 99 13.40 6.04 2.30
CA VAL A 99 12.34 6.57 3.16
C VAL A 99 12.81 6.47 4.61
N GLU A 100 12.82 7.60 5.30
CA GLU A 100 13.34 7.61 6.67
C GLU A 100 12.34 7.07 7.67
N ASP A 101 11.06 7.31 7.45
CA ASP A 101 10.04 6.94 8.41
C ASP A 101 9.31 5.66 7.98
N LYS A 102 10.05 4.57 7.94
CA LYS A 102 9.48 3.28 7.53
C LYS A 102 8.47 2.75 8.55
N LEU A 103 8.64 3.13 9.81
CA LEU A 103 7.71 2.69 10.85
C LEU A 103 6.31 3.20 10.60
N THR A 104 6.18 4.40 10.05
CA THR A 104 4.87 4.93 9.70
C THR A 104 4.18 4.03 8.69
N ILE A 105 4.92 3.51 7.72
CA ILE A 105 4.36 2.61 6.71
C ILE A 105 3.91 1.30 7.37
N ILE A 106 4.73 0.74 8.25
CA ILE A 106 4.38 -0.50 8.96
C ILE A 106 3.13 -0.31 9.79
N ARG A 107 3.03 0.80 10.50
CA ARG A 107 1.86 1.09 11.34
C ARG A 107 0.60 1.25 10.49
N ALA A 108 0.74 1.86 9.31
CA ALA A 108 -0.40 1.98 8.41
C ALA A 108 -0.85 0.59 7.93
N MET A 109 0.09 -0.29 7.61
CA MET A 109 -0.25 -1.65 7.24
C MET A 109 -1.04 -2.35 8.34
N GLN A 110 -0.61 -2.18 9.58
CA GLN A 110 -1.30 -2.78 10.72
C GLN A 110 -2.73 -2.23 10.86
N SER A 111 -2.89 -0.93 10.69
CA SER A 111 -4.20 -0.31 10.80
C SER A 111 -5.14 -0.79 9.70
N ILE A 112 -4.63 -0.91 8.48
CA ILE A 112 -5.43 -1.40 7.37
C ILE A 112 -5.87 -2.85 7.64
N ALA A 113 -4.95 -3.66 8.13
CA ALA A 113 -5.25 -5.08 8.36
C ALA A 113 -6.25 -5.29 9.47
N LYS A 114 -6.28 -4.39 10.46
CA LYS A 114 -7.13 -4.55 11.64
C LYS A 114 -8.46 -3.82 11.55
N CYS A 115 -8.73 -3.13 10.44
CA CYS A 115 -9.87 -2.22 10.40
C CYS A 115 -11.21 -2.94 10.55
N ASP A 116 -11.28 -4.23 10.22
CA ASP A 116 -12.50 -5.02 10.40
C ASP A 116 -12.49 -5.81 11.71
N GLY A 117 -11.51 -5.55 12.57
CA GLY A 117 -11.44 -6.19 13.88
C GLY A 117 -10.80 -7.56 13.86
N ASP A 118 -10.32 -8.02 12.73
CA ASP A 118 -9.81 -9.39 12.64
C ASP A 118 -8.54 -9.41 11.77
N LEU A 119 -7.41 -9.60 12.43
CA LEU A 119 -6.13 -9.68 11.74
C LEU A 119 -5.90 -11.12 11.28
N GLN A 120 -6.09 -11.35 10.00
CA GLN A 120 -5.90 -12.68 9.41
C GLN A 120 -4.44 -13.09 9.46
N SER A 121 -4.20 -14.40 9.43
CA SER A 121 -2.83 -14.90 9.52
C SER A 121 -2.00 -14.50 8.31
N ASP A 122 -2.59 -14.45 7.13
CA ASP A 122 -1.85 -14.02 5.93
C ASP A 122 -1.45 -12.56 6.03
N GLU A 123 -2.33 -11.70 6.54
CA GLU A 123 -1.99 -10.30 6.73
C GLU A 123 -0.89 -10.15 7.76
N ARG A 124 -1.00 -10.89 8.86
CA ARG A 124 0.03 -10.84 9.91
C ARG A 124 1.38 -11.29 9.36
N ARG A 125 1.38 -12.32 8.54
CA ARG A 125 2.61 -12.83 7.96
C ARG A 125 3.29 -11.77 7.10
N LEU A 126 2.51 -11.07 6.28
CA LEU A 126 3.08 -10.04 5.41
C LEU A 126 3.62 -8.86 6.21
N ILE A 127 2.90 -8.44 7.24
CA ILE A 127 3.35 -7.32 8.07
C ILE A 127 4.63 -7.71 8.82
N THR A 128 4.66 -8.91 9.36
CA THR A 128 5.85 -9.41 10.04
C THR A 128 7.02 -9.47 9.08
N TYR A 129 6.79 -9.94 7.85
CA TYR A 129 7.83 -10.01 6.85
C TYR A 129 8.43 -8.62 6.58
N VAL A 130 7.58 -7.62 6.37
CA VAL A 130 8.05 -6.26 6.10
C VAL A 130 8.82 -5.71 7.29
N ALA A 131 8.29 -5.91 8.51
CA ALA A 131 8.95 -5.41 9.70
C ALA A 131 10.34 -6.04 9.86
N GLN A 132 10.44 -7.34 9.63
CA GLN A 132 11.73 -8.03 9.73
C GLN A 132 12.72 -7.54 8.69
N GLN A 133 12.25 -7.36 7.45
CA GLN A 133 13.13 -6.88 6.39
C GLN A 133 13.66 -5.48 6.68
N TRP A 134 12.87 -4.66 7.30
CA TRP A 134 13.29 -3.30 7.69
C TRP A 134 13.83 -3.24 9.11
N ARG A 135 13.96 -4.39 9.77
CA ARG A 135 14.59 -4.52 11.09
C ARG A 135 13.85 -3.83 12.21
N TYR A 136 12.53 -3.86 12.14
CA TYR A 136 11.68 -3.40 13.23
C TYR A 136 11.07 -4.59 13.93
N ALA A 137 10.81 -4.44 15.23
CA ALA A 137 10.05 -5.45 15.95
C ALA A 137 8.61 -5.44 15.46
N ALA A 138 8.10 -6.61 15.16
CA ALA A 138 6.74 -6.73 14.64
C ALA A 138 5.70 -6.73 15.77
#